data_547139051d62a5b7d391d75c44e69bef
#
_entry.id   547139051d62a5b7d391d75c44e69bef
#
_cell.length_a   1.000
_cell.length_b   1.000
_cell.length_c   1.000
_cell.angle_alpha   90.00
_cell.angle_beta   90.00
_cell.angle_gamma   90.00
#
_symmetry.space_group_name_H-M   'P 1'
#
loop_
_entity.id
_entity.type
_entity.pdbx_description
1 polymer ?
#
loop_
_entity_poly.entity_id
_entity_poly.type
_entity_poly.pdbx_seq_one_letter_code
_entity_poly.pdbx_strand_id
1 'polypeptide(L)'
;MPIENRIINGGFETGSLPPWTGFNAVVTSNFSHSGIYSVNLVTSSIGILAQSFLVNPGENFEFVISISKASSAPNPAIVITVDYYNSSFNFLSQGLSLTIPVNRLSAVNVWNEIYATTNIAPPDTAIGVLTIQKLPLSGGAPILIDDVAMITIDQPGATGPTGAT
;
A
#
# COMPACT_ATOMS: atom_id res chain seq x y z
N MET A 1 16.65 -17.15 -0.49
CA MET A 1 15.97 -16.06 -1.22
C MET A 1 16.26 -14.74 -0.57
N PRO A 2 16.69 -13.77 -1.34
CA PRO A 2 16.86 -12.45 -0.77
C PRO A 2 15.50 -11.84 -0.40
N ILE A 3 15.51 -11.05 0.63
CA ILE A 3 14.32 -10.27 1.01
C ILE A 3 14.27 -9.06 0.10
N GLU A 4 13.12 -8.85 -0.52
CA GLU A 4 12.91 -7.76 -1.47
C GLU A 4 11.69 -6.94 -1.11
N ASN A 5 11.78 -5.65 -1.37
CA ASN A 5 10.61 -4.80 -1.37
C ASN A 5 10.16 -4.64 -2.82
N ARG A 6 8.95 -5.12 -3.13
CA ARG A 6 8.41 -5.09 -4.49
C ARG A 6 7.75 -3.76 -4.86
N ILE A 7 7.57 -2.85 -3.90
CA ILE A 7 7.05 -1.52 -4.19
C ILE A 7 8.21 -0.58 -4.47
N ILE A 8 8.07 0.21 -5.51
CA ILE A 8 9.09 1.18 -5.94
C ILE A 8 8.59 2.57 -5.58
N ASN A 9 9.50 3.42 -5.11
CA ASN A 9 9.16 4.79 -4.71
C ASN A 9 8.07 4.83 -3.62
N GLY A 10 8.14 3.89 -2.68
CA GLY A 10 7.16 3.83 -1.58
C GLY A 10 7.28 4.97 -0.58
N GLY A 11 8.43 5.61 -0.52
CA GLY A 11 8.65 6.80 0.31
C GLY A 11 8.47 8.10 -0.46
N PHE A 12 8.18 8.03 -1.75
CA PHE A 12 7.94 9.19 -2.62
C PHE A 12 9.13 10.16 -2.69
N GLU A 13 10.32 9.69 -2.37
CA GLU A 13 11.51 10.54 -2.26
C GLU A 13 12.08 10.96 -3.61
N THR A 14 11.52 10.48 -4.72
CA THR A 14 11.84 11.05 -6.04
C THR A 14 11.22 12.42 -6.22
N GLY A 15 10.28 12.81 -5.37
CA GLY A 15 9.55 14.07 -5.50
C GLY A 15 8.41 14.00 -6.49
N SER A 16 8.11 12.82 -7.03
CA SER A 16 7.02 12.63 -8.00
C SER A 16 6.37 11.26 -7.77
N LEU A 17 5.23 11.01 -8.44
CA LEU A 17 4.46 9.80 -8.24
C LEU A 17 5.01 8.55 -8.94
N PRO A 18 5.45 8.60 -10.21
CA PRO A 18 5.79 7.36 -10.89
C PRO A 18 6.75 6.48 -10.09
N PRO A 19 6.60 5.16 -10.10
CA PRO A 19 5.66 4.39 -10.93
C PRO A 19 4.25 4.22 -10.35
N TRP A 20 3.88 4.99 -9.34
CA TRP A 20 2.51 4.99 -8.84
C TRP A 20 1.57 5.66 -9.82
N THR A 21 0.35 5.12 -9.92
CA THR A 21 -0.76 5.79 -10.60
C THR A 21 -1.61 6.45 -9.53
N GLY A 22 -1.93 7.72 -9.71
CA GLY A 22 -2.69 8.46 -8.71
C GLY A 22 -3.89 9.18 -9.30
N PHE A 23 -4.94 9.32 -8.50
CA PHE A 23 -6.10 10.15 -8.80
C PHE A 23 -6.41 10.96 -7.56
N ASN A 24 -6.46 12.28 -7.69
CA ASN A 24 -6.56 13.19 -6.56
C ASN A 24 -5.45 12.93 -5.53
N ALA A 25 -4.27 12.67 -6.03
CA ALA A 25 -3.08 12.35 -5.25
C ALA A 25 -1.94 13.26 -5.67
N VAL A 26 -1.30 13.92 -4.72
CA VAL A 26 -0.24 14.90 -4.99
C VAL A 26 0.92 14.64 -4.04
N VAL A 27 2.14 14.59 -4.59
CA VAL A 27 3.33 14.52 -3.75
C VAL A 27 3.51 15.87 -3.06
N THR A 28 3.80 15.83 -1.78
CA THR A 28 3.98 17.04 -0.96
C THR A 28 5.25 16.94 -0.14
N SER A 29 5.88 18.08 0.11
CA SER A 29 6.99 18.21 1.06
C SER A 29 6.56 18.88 2.36
N ASN A 30 5.27 19.17 2.52
CA ASN A 30 4.76 19.82 3.74
C ASN A 30 4.69 18.86 4.92
N PHE A 31 4.52 17.57 4.63
CA PHE A 31 4.42 16.53 5.63
C PHE A 31 5.20 15.31 5.15
N SER A 32 5.81 14.57 6.07
CA SER A 32 6.40 13.28 5.76
C SER A 32 6.51 12.46 7.04
N HIS A 33 6.42 11.15 6.89
CA HIS A 33 6.73 10.22 7.99
C HIS A 33 8.24 10.08 8.11
N SER A 34 8.92 9.92 6.99
CA SER A 34 10.38 9.93 6.92
C SER A 34 10.81 10.66 5.65
N GLY A 35 12.06 11.10 5.60
CA GLY A 35 12.58 11.83 4.46
C GLY A 35 11.91 13.19 4.30
N ILE A 36 11.67 13.57 3.06
CA ILE A 36 11.17 14.90 2.70
C ILE A 36 9.73 14.87 2.21
N TYR A 37 9.33 13.80 1.51
CA TYR A 37 8.08 13.76 0.77
C TYR A 37 7.09 12.73 1.30
N SER A 38 5.82 12.98 1.05
CA SER A 38 4.73 12.01 1.21
C SER A 38 3.70 12.27 0.12
N VAL A 39 2.62 11.50 0.07
CA VAL A 39 1.52 11.77 -0.85
C VAL A 39 0.33 12.26 -0.06
N ASN A 40 -0.30 13.30 -0.58
CA ASN A 40 -1.53 13.84 -0.05
C ASN A 40 -2.68 13.41 -0.98
N LEU A 41 -3.61 12.63 -0.46
CA LEU A 41 -4.86 12.33 -1.14
C LEU A 41 -5.80 13.48 -0.85
N VAL A 42 -5.77 14.44 -1.78
CA VAL A 42 -6.44 15.74 -1.60
C VAL A 42 -7.94 15.63 -1.85
N THR A 43 -8.66 16.69 -1.52
CA THR A 43 -10.09 16.86 -1.73
C THR A 43 -10.97 15.99 -0.84
N SER A 44 -12.26 16.26 -0.82
CA SER A 44 -13.24 15.45 -0.10
C SER A 44 -13.81 14.34 -0.97
N SER A 45 -13.37 14.26 -2.23
CA SER A 45 -13.76 13.20 -3.15
C SER A 45 -12.87 11.98 -2.99
N ILE A 46 -13.12 10.97 -3.82
CA ILE A 46 -12.30 9.78 -3.84
C ILE A 46 -10.85 10.13 -4.21
N GLY A 47 -9.91 9.51 -3.54
CA GLY A 47 -8.49 9.58 -3.89
C GLY A 47 -7.95 8.18 -4.03
N ILE A 48 -7.12 7.93 -5.03
CA ILE A 48 -6.59 6.60 -5.32
C ILE A 48 -5.10 6.69 -5.56
N LEU A 49 -4.39 5.69 -5.04
CA LEU A 49 -2.97 5.50 -5.27
C LEU A 49 -2.79 4.01 -5.52
N ALA A 50 -2.20 3.64 -6.65
CA ALA A 50 -2.07 2.24 -7.03
C ALA A 50 -0.72 1.94 -7.66
N GLN A 51 -0.23 0.73 -7.44
CA GLN A 51 0.99 0.25 -8.08
C GLN A 51 0.88 -1.25 -8.31
N SER A 52 1.26 -1.71 -9.50
CA SER A 52 1.39 -3.13 -9.76
C SER A 52 2.82 -3.58 -9.46
N PHE A 53 2.98 -4.82 -9.08
CA PHE A 53 4.28 -5.39 -8.75
C PHE A 53 4.32 -6.86 -9.15
N LEU A 54 5.52 -7.39 -9.32
CA LEU A 54 5.70 -8.78 -9.73
C LEU A 54 5.42 -9.71 -8.55
N VAL A 55 4.75 -10.82 -8.83
CA VAL A 55 4.44 -11.84 -7.84
C VAL A 55 4.63 -13.22 -8.48
N ASN A 56 5.29 -14.11 -7.77
CA ASN A 56 5.39 -15.52 -8.19
C ASN A 56 4.38 -16.35 -7.40
N PRO A 57 3.87 -17.44 -7.99
CA PRO A 57 2.98 -18.34 -7.27
C PRO A 57 3.61 -18.79 -5.95
N GLY A 58 2.82 -18.85 -4.90
CA GLY A 58 3.30 -19.29 -3.60
C GLY A 58 3.90 -18.19 -2.74
N GLU A 59 4.16 -17.02 -3.28
CA GLU A 59 4.70 -15.91 -2.50
C GLU A 59 3.60 -15.24 -1.67
N ASN A 60 3.99 -14.68 -0.54
CA ASN A 60 3.19 -13.72 0.19
C ASN A 60 4.12 -12.64 0.74
N PHE A 61 3.54 -11.60 1.31
CA PHE A 61 4.29 -10.39 1.62
C PHE A 61 3.90 -9.82 2.96
N GLU A 62 4.85 -9.14 3.58
CA GLU A 62 4.58 -8.25 4.69
C GLU A 62 4.31 -6.87 4.11
N PHE A 63 3.10 -6.38 4.26
CA PHE A 63 2.71 -5.06 3.81
C PHE A 63 2.89 -4.06 4.95
N VAL A 64 3.47 -2.92 4.63
CA VAL A 64 3.69 -1.83 5.60
C VAL A 64 3.25 -0.54 4.96
N ILE A 65 2.57 0.31 5.73
CA ILE A 65 2.19 1.64 5.28
C ILE A 65 2.13 2.58 6.46
N SER A 66 2.54 3.83 6.26
CA SER A 66 2.38 4.89 7.25
C SER A 66 1.32 5.86 6.77
N ILE A 67 0.34 6.13 7.62
CA ILE A 67 -0.83 6.96 7.28
C ILE A 67 -1.03 8.05 8.32
N SER A 68 -1.35 9.24 7.86
CA SER A 68 -1.74 10.36 8.71
C SER A 68 -2.81 11.18 8.01
N LYS A 69 -3.16 12.31 8.59
CA LYS A 69 -4.11 13.24 7.98
C LYS A 69 -3.52 14.65 7.99
N ALA A 70 -3.99 15.46 7.04
CA ALA A 70 -3.43 16.78 6.81
C ALA A 70 -4.25 17.90 7.42
N SER A 71 -5.38 17.61 8.08
CA SER A 71 -6.19 18.61 8.76
C SER A 71 -6.83 18.00 10.00
N SER A 72 -7.39 18.84 10.86
CA SER A 72 -8.04 18.39 12.10
C SER A 72 -9.41 17.76 11.87
N ALA A 73 -9.93 17.82 10.66
CA ALA A 73 -11.22 17.18 10.34
C ALA A 73 -11.12 15.65 10.50
N PRO A 74 -12.25 14.96 10.60
CA PRO A 74 -12.25 13.49 10.63
C PRO A 74 -11.65 12.92 9.35
N ASN A 75 -10.88 11.85 9.47
CA ASN A 75 -10.38 11.16 8.29
C ASN A 75 -11.53 10.42 7.61
N PRO A 76 -11.58 10.42 6.27
CA PRO A 76 -12.47 9.51 5.54
C PRO A 76 -12.03 8.06 5.75
N ALA A 77 -12.90 7.13 5.39
CA ALA A 77 -12.53 5.74 5.36
C ALA A 77 -11.46 5.50 4.30
N ILE A 78 -10.51 4.62 4.58
CA ILE A 78 -9.44 4.26 3.66
C ILE A 78 -9.51 2.76 3.47
N VAL A 79 -9.57 2.32 2.22
CA VAL A 79 -9.60 0.90 1.87
C VAL A 79 -8.31 0.56 1.15
N ILE A 80 -7.63 -0.47 1.62
CA ILE A 80 -6.37 -0.92 1.04
C ILE A 80 -6.56 -2.37 0.61
N THR A 81 -6.26 -2.65 -0.66
CA THR A 81 -6.41 -4.00 -1.20
C THR A 81 -5.16 -4.41 -1.97
N VAL A 82 -4.90 -5.70 -1.97
CA VAL A 82 -3.94 -6.33 -2.86
C VAL A 82 -4.70 -7.41 -3.61
N ASP A 83 -4.68 -7.35 -4.92
CA ASP A 83 -5.34 -8.33 -5.78
C ASP A 83 -4.30 -9.03 -6.63
N TYR A 84 -4.43 -10.34 -6.79
CA TYR A 84 -3.52 -11.16 -7.58
C TYR A 84 -4.11 -11.47 -8.94
N TYR A 85 -3.27 -11.38 -9.97
CA TYR A 85 -3.65 -11.58 -11.37
C TYR A 85 -2.64 -12.50 -12.04
N ASN A 86 -3.09 -13.19 -13.10
CA ASN A 86 -2.17 -13.94 -13.95
C ASN A 86 -1.51 -13.01 -14.97
N SER A 87 -0.66 -13.57 -15.84
CA SER A 87 0.09 -12.76 -16.81
C SER A 87 -0.78 -12.11 -17.87
N SER A 88 -2.01 -12.60 -18.06
CA SER A 88 -2.98 -11.98 -18.95
C SER A 88 -3.88 -10.97 -18.23
N PHE A 89 -3.55 -10.65 -16.98
CA PHE A 89 -4.29 -9.71 -16.16
C PHE A 89 -5.71 -10.17 -15.82
N ASN A 90 -5.90 -11.48 -15.70
CA ASN A 90 -7.17 -12.02 -15.18
C ASN A 90 -7.07 -12.15 -13.67
N PHE A 91 -8.10 -11.72 -12.97
CA PHE A 91 -8.15 -11.77 -11.51
C PHE A 91 -8.16 -13.22 -11.03
N LEU A 92 -7.33 -13.51 -10.05
CA LEU A 92 -7.25 -14.85 -9.44
C LEU A 92 -7.80 -14.87 -8.02
N SER A 93 -7.32 -13.99 -7.17
CA SER A 93 -7.79 -13.92 -5.78
C SER A 93 -7.35 -12.62 -5.14
N GLN A 94 -7.97 -12.30 -4.01
CA GLN A 94 -7.58 -11.13 -3.23
C GLN A 94 -6.54 -11.53 -2.19
N GLY A 95 -5.42 -10.83 -2.18
CA GLY A 95 -4.33 -11.09 -1.25
C GLY A 95 -4.45 -10.33 0.07
N LEU A 96 -5.15 -9.20 0.07
CA LEU A 96 -5.29 -8.38 1.27
C LEU A 96 -6.47 -7.45 1.12
N SER A 97 -7.19 -7.23 2.23
CA SER A 97 -8.23 -6.21 2.30
C SER A 97 -8.24 -5.64 3.71
N LEU A 98 -7.96 -4.34 3.80
CA LEU A 98 -7.95 -3.60 5.07
C LEU A 98 -8.84 -2.38 4.94
N THR A 99 -9.53 -2.02 6.02
CA THR A 99 -10.30 -0.78 6.05
C THR A 99 -9.95 -0.01 7.31
N ILE A 100 -9.59 1.26 7.14
CA ILE A 100 -9.45 2.20 8.24
C ILE A 100 -10.75 2.99 8.30
N PRO A 101 -11.52 2.86 9.39
CA PRO A 101 -12.80 3.55 9.47
C PRO A 101 -12.68 5.07 9.55
N VAL A 102 -13.78 5.74 9.29
CA VAL A 102 -13.89 7.19 9.47
C VAL A 102 -13.51 7.58 10.89
N ASN A 103 -12.79 8.68 11.02
CA ASN A 103 -12.44 9.29 12.31
C ASN A 103 -11.63 8.37 13.24
N ARG A 104 -10.65 7.68 12.68
CA ARG A 104 -9.75 6.80 13.46
C ARG A 104 -8.35 7.36 13.60
N LEU A 105 -7.94 8.28 12.74
CA LEU A 105 -6.62 8.92 12.85
C LEU A 105 -6.70 10.07 13.85
N SER A 106 -5.76 10.09 14.78
CA SER A 106 -5.89 10.95 15.95
C SER A 106 -5.65 12.43 15.69
N ALA A 107 -4.59 12.78 14.99
CA ALA A 107 -4.20 14.16 14.85
C ALA A 107 -3.44 14.42 13.54
N VAL A 108 -3.33 15.70 13.19
CA VAL A 108 -2.61 16.15 12.02
C VAL A 108 -1.13 15.78 12.15
N ASN A 109 -0.59 15.19 11.09
CA ASN A 109 0.84 14.83 11.02
C ASN A 109 1.30 13.89 12.15
N VAL A 110 0.37 13.18 12.74
CA VAL A 110 0.68 12.07 13.64
C VAL A 110 0.51 10.79 12.83
N TRP A 111 1.57 10.02 12.72
CA TRP A 111 1.63 8.90 11.77
C TRP A 111 1.31 7.57 12.46
N ASN A 112 0.50 6.78 11.79
CA ASN A 112 0.11 5.44 12.22
C ASN A 112 0.73 4.46 11.26
N GLU A 113 1.53 3.52 11.78
CA GLU A 113 2.13 2.46 10.98
C GLU A 113 1.24 1.24 11.04
N ILE A 114 0.93 0.70 9.87
CA ILE A 114 0.05 -0.46 9.72
C ILE A 114 0.83 -1.57 9.06
N TYR A 115 0.76 -2.74 9.64
CA TYR A 115 1.43 -3.96 9.17
C TYR A 115 0.37 -5.01 8.89
N ALA A 116 0.53 -5.74 7.79
CA ALA A 116 -0.37 -6.84 7.48
C ALA A 116 0.35 -7.84 6.58
N THR A 117 -0.01 -9.11 6.72
CA THR A 117 0.55 -10.16 5.88
C THR A 117 -0.47 -10.52 4.83
N THR A 118 -0.06 -10.56 3.57
CA THR A 118 -0.96 -10.94 2.48
C THR A 118 -1.17 -12.45 2.47
N ASN A 119 -2.27 -12.87 1.85
CA ASN A 119 -2.49 -14.28 1.57
C ASN A 119 -1.49 -14.78 0.55
N ILE A 120 -1.25 -16.08 0.54
CA ILE A 120 -0.33 -16.71 -0.41
C ILE A 120 -0.90 -16.61 -1.81
N ALA A 121 -0.07 -16.22 -2.76
CA ALA A 121 -0.48 -16.09 -4.15
C ALA A 121 -0.78 -17.47 -4.76
N PRO A 122 -1.94 -17.62 -5.41
CA PRO A 122 -2.31 -18.91 -5.99
C PRO A 122 -1.46 -19.28 -7.21
N PRO A 123 -1.59 -20.51 -7.69
CA PRO A 123 -0.95 -20.90 -8.94
C PRO A 123 -1.31 -19.93 -10.07
N ASP A 124 -0.40 -19.73 -10.99
CA ASP A 124 -0.54 -18.87 -12.16
C ASP A 124 -0.44 -17.37 -11.85
N THR A 125 -0.24 -16.97 -10.62
CA THR A 125 -0.06 -15.55 -10.29
C THR A 125 1.20 -15.02 -10.95
N ALA A 126 1.10 -13.85 -11.51
CA ALA A 126 2.23 -13.13 -12.10
C ALA A 126 2.30 -11.69 -11.62
N ILE A 127 1.17 -11.10 -11.25
CA ILE A 127 1.06 -9.67 -10.93
C ILE A 127 0.24 -9.48 -9.67
N GLY A 128 0.68 -8.59 -8.80
CA GLY A 128 -0.11 -8.05 -7.71
C GLY A 128 -0.42 -6.59 -7.98
N VAL A 129 -1.59 -6.13 -7.55
CA VAL A 129 -1.95 -4.72 -7.61
C VAL A 129 -2.30 -4.26 -6.21
N LEU A 130 -1.53 -3.31 -5.72
CA LEU A 130 -1.82 -2.63 -4.46
C LEU A 130 -2.64 -1.38 -4.78
N THR A 131 -3.79 -1.24 -4.14
CA THR A 131 -4.63 -0.05 -4.28
C THR A 131 -4.90 0.54 -2.91
N ILE A 132 -4.65 1.82 -2.75
CA ILE A 132 -4.94 2.59 -1.55
C ILE A 132 -5.99 3.61 -1.94
N GLN A 133 -7.17 3.53 -1.33
CA GLN A 133 -8.31 4.30 -1.76
C GLN A 133 -8.91 5.06 -0.59
N LYS A 134 -8.94 6.39 -0.70
CA LYS A 134 -9.65 7.24 0.25
C LYS A 134 -11.07 7.40 -0.26
N LEU A 135 -12.05 7.02 0.53
CA LEU A 135 -13.45 7.16 0.15
C LEU A 135 -13.92 8.62 0.33
N PRO A 136 -14.96 9.03 -0.39
CA PRO A 136 -15.48 10.40 -0.23
C PRO A 136 -16.03 10.63 1.17
N LEU A 137 -15.77 11.81 1.70
CA LEU A 137 -16.38 12.27 2.94
C LEU A 137 -16.47 13.80 2.90
N SER A 138 -17.68 14.34 2.90
CA SER A 138 -17.87 15.78 2.89
C SER A 138 -17.24 16.37 4.15
N GLY A 139 -16.37 17.35 3.97
CA GLY A 139 -15.65 17.98 5.08
C GLY A 139 -14.56 17.10 5.70
N GLY A 140 -14.26 15.97 5.10
CA GLY A 140 -13.23 15.08 5.63
C GLY A 140 -11.82 15.59 5.40
N ALA A 141 -10.88 15.11 6.20
CA ALA A 141 -9.47 15.48 6.09
C ALA A 141 -8.82 14.85 4.88
N PRO A 142 -7.90 15.56 4.22
CA PRO A 142 -7.01 14.92 3.26
C PRO A 142 -6.14 13.89 3.97
N ILE A 143 -5.78 12.82 3.26
CA ILE A 143 -5.02 11.71 3.83
C ILE A 143 -3.59 11.75 3.32
N LEU A 144 -2.66 11.52 4.23
CA LEU A 144 -1.24 11.46 3.94
C LEU A 144 -0.77 10.01 3.94
N ILE A 145 0.00 9.64 2.93
CA ILE A 145 0.55 8.28 2.76
C ILE A 145 2.06 8.40 2.62
N ASP A 146 2.79 7.56 3.32
CA ASP A 146 4.24 7.50 3.21
C ASP A 146 4.75 6.09 3.54
N ASP A 147 5.99 5.83 3.16
CA ASP A 147 6.73 4.61 3.52
C ASP A 147 5.93 3.33 3.29
N VAL A 148 5.48 3.16 2.06
CA VAL A 148 4.75 1.97 1.64
C VAL A 148 5.73 0.91 1.19
N ALA A 149 5.58 -0.31 1.69
CA ALA A 149 6.44 -1.43 1.33
C ALA A 149 5.64 -2.71 1.19
N MET A 150 6.11 -3.58 0.31
CA MET A 150 5.56 -4.92 0.10
C MET A 150 6.77 -5.86 0.11
N ILE A 151 7.05 -6.43 1.27
CA ILE A 151 8.31 -7.13 1.51
C ILE A 151 8.10 -8.64 1.42
N THR A 152 8.93 -9.31 0.64
CA THR A 152 8.82 -10.76 0.47
C THR A 152 9.08 -11.47 1.79
N ILE A 153 8.38 -12.57 1.99
CA ILE A 153 8.53 -13.42 3.18
C ILE A 153 9.17 -14.74 2.73
N ASP A 154 10.18 -15.19 3.46
CA ASP A 154 10.75 -16.50 3.20
C ASP A 154 9.73 -17.57 3.54
N GLN A 155 9.43 -18.42 2.56
CA GLN A 155 8.50 -19.51 2.75
C GLN A 155 9.28 -20.74 3.23
N PRO A 156 8.95 -21.27 4.41
CA PRO A 156 9.66 -22.44 4.89
C PRO A 156 9.67 -23.58 3.88
N GLY A 157 8.58 -23.73 3.17
CA GLY A 157 8.52 -24.77 2.17
C GLY A 157 9.44 -24.54 1.00
N ALA A 158 9.72 -23.31 0.70
CA ALA A 158 10.55 -23.00 -0.46
C ALA A 158 12.01 -23.40 -0.23
N THR A 159 12.41 -23.40 1.02
CA THR A 159 13.77 -23.77 1.33
C THR A 159 13.85 -25.19 1.68
N GLY A 160 12.73 -25.79 1.81
CA GLY A 160 12.64 -27.12 2.29
C GLY A 160 13.59 -28.11 1.73
N PRO A 161 13.79 -28.16 0.50
CA PRO A 161 14.50 -29.27 -0.03
C PRO A 161 15.83 -29.46 0.62
N THR A 162 16.40 -28.37 0.88
CA THR A 162 17.65 -28.55 1.43
C THR A 162 17.52 -28.65 2.83
N GLY A 163 16.84 -27.78 3.27
CA GLY A 163 16.74 -27.74 4.62
C GLY A 163 16.37 -29.01 5.09
N ALA A 164 15.69 -29.57 4.36
CA ALA A 164 15.19 -30.80 4.78
C ALA A 164 16.24 -31.59 5.35
N THR A 165 17.22 -31.53 5.07
CA THR A 165 18.09 -32.47 5.68
C THR A 165 18.37 -32.40 7.09
#